data_2f959cb6c0563a90019a0b77754ef66f
#
_entry.id   2f959cb6c0563a90019a0b77754ef66f
#
_cell.length_a   1.000
_cell.length_b   1.000
_cell.length_c   1.000
_cell.angle_alpha   90.00
_cell.angle_beta   90.00
_cell.angle_gamma   90.00
#
_symmetry.space_group_name_H-M   'P 1'
#
loop_
_entity.id
_entity.type
_entity.pdbx_description
1 polymer ?
#
loop_
_entity_poly.entity_id
_entity_poly.type
_entity_poly.pdbx_seq_one_letter_code
_entity_poly.pdbx_strand_id
1 'polypeptide(L)'
;AKQIVCDLFPAAIEKIGIRESDYVAVITRGHRYDADCLRELLRGIMPRYLGMIGSKRRTVGLLNMLEEEGFSRADLDRIHTPIGLDIGALTVKEIAISIVAELIAERRRTTDRRSKSSILTAEDIDLPLLETAARGDIPKTLMLVYETSGSTPVKSGSYMVVDANTATAGTIGGGCSESAVMRQAYYLIGTGEHKCVTIDMSNDMLRRKVWFAAGR
;
A
#
# COMPACT_ATOMS: atom_id res chain seq x y z
N ALA A 1 -4.60 -7.44 13.88
CA ALA A 1 -5.76 -7.68 13.00
C ALA A 1 -6.92 -6.82 13.46
N LYS A 2 -7.65 -6.19 12.54
CA LYS A 2 -8.85 -5.39 12.87
C LYS A 2 -10.06 -6.28 13.19
N GLN A 3 -10.10 -7.48 12.61
CA GLN A 3 -11.19 -8.46 12.78
C GLN A 3 -10.63 -9.88 12.78
N ILE A 4 -11.18 -10.73 13.61
CA ILE A 4 -10.92 -12.17 13.65
C ILE A 4 -12.27 -12.87 13.49
N VAL A 5 -12.36 -13.78 12.51
CA VAL A 5 -13.52 -14.64 12.29
C VAL A 5 -13.10 -16.07 12.57
N CYS A 6 -13.74 -16.70 13.54
CA CYS A 6 -13.49 -18.09 13.92
C CYS A 6 -14.65 -18.95 13.45
N ASP A 7 -14.47 -19.60 12.27
CA ASP A 7 -15.47 -20.45 11.65
C ASP A 7 -14.80 -21.44 10.68
N LEU A 8 -15.58 -22.31 10.03
CA LEU A 8 -15.12 -23.05 8.85
C LEU A 8 -14.76 -22.07 7.75
N PHE A 9 -13.69 -22.33 6.99
CA PHE A 9 -13.18 -21.40 5.99
C PHE A 9 -14.22 -20.88 5.00
N PRO A 10 -15.08 -21.72 4.38
CA PRO A 10 -16.13 -21.22 3.48
C PRO A 10 -17.07 -20.22 4.17
N ALA A 11 -17.57 -20.57 5.35
CA ALA A 11 -18.47 -19.70 6.12
C ALA A 11 -17.77 -18.41 6.59
N ALA A 12 -16.49 -18.49 6.91
CA ALA A 12 -15.68 -17.32 7.27
C ALA A 12 -15.50 -16.37 6.06
N ILE A 13 -15.22 -16.89 4.87
CA ILE A 13 -15.09 -16.13 3.63
C ILE A 13 -16.40 -15.40 3.30
N GLU A 14 -17.52 -16.10 3.38
CA GLU A 14 -18.85 -15.51 3.18
C GLU A 14 -19.14 -14.38 4.17
N LYS A 15 -18.86 -14.60 5.47
CA LYS A 15 -19.06 -13.57 6.52
C LYS A 15 -18.16 -12.34 6.34
N ILE A 16 -16.97 -12.52 5.82
CA ILE A 16 -16.03 -11.41 5.54
C ILE A 16 -16.54 -10.56 4.39
N GLY A 17 -17.15 -11.17 3.37
CA GLY A 17 -17.66 -10.49 2.19
C GLY A 17 -16.52 -9.91 1.33
N ILE A 18 -15.84 -10.80 0.61
CA ILE A 18 -14.70 -10.44 -0.26
C ILE A 18 -15.12 -9.45 -1.36
N ARG A 19 -14.30 -8.45 -1.63
CA ARG A 19 -14.50 -7.41 -2.65
C ARG A 19 -13.41 -7.49 -3.72
N GLU A 20 -13.68 -6.95 -4.89
CA GLU A 20 -12.71 -6.85 -5.99
C GLU A 20 -11.42 -6.10 -5.61
N SER A 21 -11.49 -5.18 -4.65
CA SER A 21 -10.33 -4.42 -4.18
C SER A 21 -9.47 -5.17 -3.17
N ASP A 22 -9.92 -6.31 -2.66
CA ASP A 22 -9.27 -6.99 -1.54
C ASP A 22 -8.05 -7.82 -2.01
N TYR A 23 -7.15 -8.05 -1.08
CA TYR A 23 -5.98 -8.91 -1.22
C TYR A 23 -6.15 -10.11 -0.31
N VAL A 24 -6.21 -11.30 -0.89
CA VAL A 24 -6.45 -12.55 -0.15
C VAL A 24 -5.22 -13.44 -0.20
N ALA A 25 -4.77 -13.89 0.97
CA ALA A 25 -3.72 -14.89 1.12
C ALA A 25 -4.26 -16.14 1.79
N VAL A 26 -4.28 -17.26 1.06
CA VAL A 26 -4.68 -18.57 1.58
C VAL A 26 -3.46 -19.24 2.19
N ILE A 27 -3.42 -19.30 3.53
CA ILE A 27 -2.31 -19.84 4.31
C ILE A 27 -2.88 -20.83 5.32
N THR A 28 -3.22 -22.04 4.84
CA THR A 28 -3.80 -23.08 5.71
C THR A 28 -2.76 -24.15 6.07
N ARG A 29 -3.13 -25.02 7.01
CA ARG A 29 -2.29 -26.14 7.43
C ARG A 29 -2.45 -27.41 6.61
N GLY A 30 -3.34 -27.43 5.61
CA GLY A 30 -3.63 -28.64 4.86
C GLY A 30 -4.34 -28.42 3.53
N HIS A 31 -4.02 -29.26 2.55
CA HIS A 31 -4.51 -29.20 1.17
C HIS A 31 -6.03 -29.13 1.02
N ARG A 32 -6.72 -29.89 1.87
CA ARG A 32 -8.19 -29.92 1.85
C ARG A 32 -8.75 -28.53 2.11
N TYR A 33 -8.20 -27.82 3.07
CA TYR A 33 -8.64 -26.48 3.41
C TYR A 33 -8.24 -25.44 2.35
N ASP A 34 -7.08 -25.62 1.71
CA ASP A 34 -6.66 -24.78 0.58
C ASP A 34 -7.69 -24.89 -0.56
N ALA A 35 -8.08 -26.14 -0.92
CA ALA A 35 -9.07 -26.39 -1.95
C ALA A 35 -10.44 -25.78 -1.61
N ASP A 36 -10.91 -25.95 -0.37
CA ASP A 36 -12.19 -25.42 0.08
C ASP A 36 -12.20 -23.88 0.03
N CYS A 37 -11.11 -23.24 0.45
CA CYS A 37 -10.97 -21.79 0.34
C CYS A 37 -11.00 -21.32 -1.12
N LEU A 38 -10.25 -22.00 -2.01
CA LEU A 38 -10.20 -21.60 -3.42
C LEU A 38 -11.53 -21.81 -4.11
N ARG A 39 -12.23 -22.91 -3.86
CA ARG A 39 -13.59 -23.12 -4.42
C ARG A 39 -14.54 -22.00 -4.05
N GLU A 40 -14.53 -21.58 -2.79
CA GLU A 40 -15.41 -20.51 -2.32
C GLU A 40 -15.03 -19.17 -2.95
N LEU A 41 -13.75 -18.83 -2.98
CA LEU A 41 -13.25 -17.58 -3.57
C LEU A 41 -13.50 -17.52 -5.09
N LEU A 42 -13.35 -18.63 -5.81
CA LEU A 42 -13.55 -18.69 -7.26
C LEU A 42 -15.05 -18.68 -7.65
N ARG A 43 -15.95 -19.12 -6.77
CA ARG A 43 -17.41 -19.02 -6.99
C ARG A 43 -17.94 -17.62 -6.71
N GLY A 44 -17.27 -16.88 -5.86
CA GLY A 44 -17.63 -15.54 -5.47
C GLY A 44 -17.02 -14.44 -6.32
N ILE A 45 -16.76 -13.29 -5.70
CA ILE A 45 -16.08 -12.16 -6.33
C ILE A 45 -14.58 -12.43 -6.30
N MET A 46 -13.94 -12.44 -7.46
CA MET A 46 -12.50 -12.60 -7.56
C MET A 46 -11.80 -11.37 -7.00
N PRO A 47 -10.98 -11.50 -5.95
CA PRO A 47 -10.27 -10.37 -5.37
C PRO A 47 -9.19 -9.84 -6.32
N ARG A 48 -8.71 -8.64 -6.06
CA ARG A 48 -7.60 -8.03 -6.80
C ARG A 48 -6.34 -8.88 -6.80
N TYR A 49 -6.07 -9.52 -5.69
CA TYR A 49 -4.97 -10.45 -5.51
C TYR A 49 -5.47 -11.69 -4.76
N LEU A 50 -5.15 -12.84 -5.29
CA LEU A 50 -5.39 -14.13 -4.63
C LEU A 50 -4.09 -14.92 -4.65
N GLY A 51 -3.49 -15.11 -3.48
CA GLY A 51 -2.27 -15.90 -3.32
C GLY A 51 -2.49 -17.13 -2.46
N MET A 52 -1.80 -18.22 -2.77
CA MET A 52 -1.86 -19.46 -1.99
C MET A 52 -0.48 -19.99 -1.66
N ILE A 53 -0.27 -20.34 -0.39
CA ILE A 53 0.97 -20.98 0.05
C ILE A 53 1.03 -22.44 -0.44
N GLY A 54 2.20 -22.85 -0.91
CA GLY A 54 2.42 -24.25 -1.31
C GLY A 54 3.67 -24.41 -2.15
N SER A 55 4.17 -25.63 -2.28
CA SER A 55 5.25 -25.93 -3.21
C SER A 55 4.72 -25.98 -4.65
N LYS A 56 5.53 -25.64 -5.65
CA LYS A 56 5.18 -25.69 -7.07
C LYS A 56 4.49 -27.01 -7.48
N ARG A 57 5.00 -28.14 -7.01
CA ARG A 57 4.42 -29.45 -7.30
C ARG A 57 3.01 -29.62 -6.73
N ARG A 58 2.78 -29.12 -5.51
CA ARG A 58 1.49 -29.25 -4.82
C ARG A 58 0.43 -28.35 -5.46
N THR A 59 0.81 -27.15 -5.80
CA THR A 59 -0.11 -26.16 -6.34
C THR A 59 -0.58 -26.55 -7.74
N VAL A 60 0.29 -27.09 -8.60
CA VAL A 60 -0.10 -27.62 -9.92
C VAL A 60 -1.17 -28.70 -9.78
N GLY A 61 -0.99 -29.67 -8.89
CA GLY A 61 -1.99 -30.73 -8.67
C GLY A 61 -3.35 -30.20 -8.21
N LEU A 62 -3.33 -29.20 -7.32
CA LEU A 62 -4.56 -28.58 -6.84
C LEU A 62 -5.28 -27.77 -7.94
N LEU A 63 -4.54 -26.98 -8.74
CA LEU A 63 -5.13 -26.23 -9.84
C LEU A 63 -5.72 -27.14 -10.91
N ASN A 64 -5.05 -28.23 -11.26
CA ASN A 64 -5.58 -29.23 -12.21
C ASN A 64 -6.88 -29.88 -11.68
N MET A 65 -6.94 -30.21 -10.40
CA MET A 65 -8.16 -30.73 -9.77
C MET A 65 -9.32 -29.72 -9.86
N LEU A 66 -9.05 -28.43 -9.60
CA LEU A 66 -10.07 -27.39 -9.71
C LEU A 66 -10.51 -27.17 -11.16
N GLU A 67 -9.61 -27.31 -12.14
CA GLU A 67 -9.95 -27.27 -13.57
C GLU A 67 -10.87 -28.45 -13.95
N GLU A 68 -10.58 -29.66 -13.47
CA GLU A 68 -11.44 -30.85 -13.64
C GLU A 68 -12.83 -30.68 -12.97
N GLU A 69 -12.91 -29.91 -11.91
CA GLU A 69 -14.16 -29.51 -11.28
C GLU A 69 -14.96 -28.45 -12.06
N GLY A 70 -14.40 -27.90 -13.14
CA GLY A 70 -15.07 -26.97 -14.05
C GLY A 70 -14.73 -25.49 -13.80
N PHE A 71 -13.72 -25.17 -12.98
CA PHE A 71 -13.27 -23.79 -12.83
C PHE A 71 -12.47 -23.36 -14.07
N SER A 72 -12.65 -22.09 -14.48
CA SER A 72 -11.99 -21.52 -15.65
C SER A 72 -10.47 -21.48 -15.49
N ARG A 73 -9.73 -21.98 -16.49
CA ARG A 73 -8.28 -21.86 -16.51
C ARG A 73 -7.82 -20.41 -16.40
N ALA A 74 -8.54 -19.50 -17.00
CA ALA A 74 -8.23 -18.07 -16.95
C ALA A 74 -8.30 -17.51 -15.50
N ASP A 75 -9.23 -18.00 -14.68
CA ASP A 75 -9.32 -17.61 -13.27
C ASP A 75 -8.25 -18.30 -12.42
N LEU A 76 -7.97 -19.57 -12.69
CA LEU A 76 -6.91 -20.33 -12.02
C LEU A 76 -5.52 -19.72 -12.26
N ASP A 77 -5.24 -19.23 -13.46
CA ASP A 77 -3.98 -18.58 -13.80
C ASP A 77 -3.79 -17.19 -13.12
N ARG A 78 -4.85 -16.65 -12.56
CA ARG A 78 -4.78 -15.43 -11.72
C ARG A 78 -4.33 -15.70 -10.29
N ILE A 79 -4.30 -16.96 -9.87
CA ILE A 79 -3.89 -17.33 -8.51
C ILE A 79 -2.37 -17.30 -8.42
N HIS A 80 -1.83 -16.47 -7.57
CA HIS A 80 -0.41 -16.39 -7.28
C HIS A 80 0.02 -17.58 -6.43
N THR A 81 0.65 -18.57 -7.06
CA THR A 81 1.06 -19.78 -6.34
C THR A 81 2.31 -20.40 -6.96
N PRO A 82 3.33 -20.69 -6.17
CA PRO A 82 3.48 -20.37 -4.73
C PRO A 82 3.37 -18.87 -4.45
N ILE A 83 2.71 -18.50 -3.36
CA ILE A 83 2.58 -17.10 -2.93
C ILE A 83 3.94 -16.50 -2.59
N GLY A 84 4.17 -15.26 -2.98
CA GLY A 84 5.39 -14.50 -2.71
C GLY A 84 6.35 -14.48 -3.90
N LEU A 85 7.16 -13.42 -3.99
CA LEU A 85 8.22 -13.32 -4.99
C LEU A 85 9.28 -14.41 -4.77
N ASP A 86 9.81 -14.96 -5.86
CA ASP A 86 10.89 -15.94 -5.82
C ASP A 86 12.23 -15.24 -5.48
N ILE A 87 12.50 -15.09 -4.19
CA ILE A 87 13.71 -14.47 -3.65
C ILE A 87 14.66 -15.49 -3.03
N GLY A 88 14.42 -16.80 -3.22
CA GLY A 88 15.17 -17.87 -2.57
C GLY A 88 14.88 -18.01 -1.08
N ALA A 89 13.70 -17.60 -0.60
CA ALA A 89 13.30 -17.67 0.80
C ALA A 89 13.26 -19.11 1.33
N LEU A 90 13.91 -19.35 2.47
CA LEU A 90 13.97 -20.66 3.12
C LEU A 90 13.26 -20.68 4.48
N THR A 91 13.36 -19.59 5.22
CA THR A 91 12.73 -19.49 6.54
C THR A 91 11.33 -18.89 6.47
N VAL A 92 10.49 -19.16 7.48
CA VAL A 92 9.14 -18.60 7.59
C VAL A 92 9.15 -17.08 7.53
N LYS A 93 10.14 -16.42 8.13
CA LYS A 93 10.28 -14.96 8.11
C LYS A 93 10.59 -14.43 6.70
N GLU A 94 11.48 -15.10 5.98
CA GLU A 94 11.81 -14.74 4.60
C GLU A 94 10.62 -14.97 3.66
N ILE A 95 9.87 -16.07 3.84
CA ILE A 95 8.61 -16.31 3.11
C ILE A 95 7.62 -15.19 3.38
N ALA A 96 7.45 -14.77 4.63
CA ALA A 96 6.57 -13.63 4.94
C ALA A 96 7.01 -12.33 4.24
N ILE A 97 8.32 -12.07 4.19
CA ILE A 97 8.87 -10.92 3.45
C ILE A 97 8.58 -11.03 1.96
N SER A 98 8.76 -12.22 1.35
CA SER A 98 8.48 -12.45 -0.07
C SER A 98 7.02 -12.22 -0.43
N ILE A 99 6.09 -12.63 0.46
CA ILE A 99 4.65 -12.39 0.30
C ILE A 99 4.35 -10.90 0.36
N VAL A 100 4.86 -10.18 1.35
CA VAL A 100 4.67 -8.73 1.46
C VAL A 100 5.24 -8.00 0.25
N ALA A 101 6.41 -8.42 -0.24
CA ALA A 101 7.03 -7.84 -1.43
C ALA A 101 6.16 -8.05 -2.67
N GLU A 102 5.55 -9.23 -2.86
CA GLU A 102 4.63 -9.49 -3.97
C GLU A 102 3.36 -8.64 -3.87
N LEU A 103 2.76 -8.52 -2.69
CA LEU A 103 1.61 -7.66 -2.45
C LEU A 103 1.90 -6.18 -2.80
N ILE A 104 3.09 -5.69 -2.45
CA ILE A 104 3.54 -4.34 -2.81
C ILE A 104 3.71 -4.22 -4.33
N ALA A 105 4.34 -5.21 -4.97
CA ALA A 105 4.55 -5.23 -6.43
C ALA A 105 3.20 -5.20 -7.17
N GLU A 106 2.24 -6.03 -6.76
CA GLU A 106 0.91 -6.10 -7.37
C GLU A 106 0.13 -4.79 -7.18
N ARG A 107 0.21 -4.19 -6.00
CA ARG A 107 -0.38 -2.88 -5.73
C ARG A 107 0.16 -1.81 -6.70
N ARG A 108 1.47 -1.81 -6.94
CA ARG A 108 2.14 -0.81 -7.79
C ARG A 108 1.95 -1.05 -9.29
N ARG A 109 1.77 -2.31 -9.74
CA ARG A 109 1.55 -2.64 -11.16
C ARG A 109 0.34 -1.94 -11.78
N THR A 110 -0.72 -1.74 -11.03
CA THR A 110 -1.94 -1.08 -11.50
C THR A 110 -1.84 0.44 -11.53
N THR A 111 -0.94 1.02 -10.72
CA THR A 111 -0.74 2.47 -10.66
C THR A 111 0.10 2.97 -11.84
N ASP A 112 1.00 2.14 -12.38
CA ASP A 112 2.01 2.56 -13.37
C ASP A 112 1.48 2.62 -14.83
N ARG A 113 0.33 2.00 -15.13
CA ARG A 113 -0.15 1.87 -16.51
C ARG A 113 -0.99 3.03 -17.04
N ARG A 114 -1.46 3.96 -16.21
CA ARG A 114 -2.41 5.00 -16.63
C ARG A 114 -1.97 6.43 -16.48
N SER A 115 -0.86 6.74 -15.83
CA SER A 115 -0.43 8.13 -15.70
C SER A 115 1.07 8.24 -15.43
N LYS A 116 1.79 8.98 -16.29
CA LYS A 116 3.09 9.59 -15.97
C LYS A 116 2.93 10.73 -14.94
N SER A 117 1.72 11.02 -14.52
CA SER A 117 1.37 11.91 -13.43
C SER A 117 1.14 11.03 -12.19
N SER A 118 1.96 11.19 -11.18
CA SER A 118 1.80 10.55 -9.88
C SER A 118 0.59 11.15 -9.18
N ILE A 119 -0.61 10.64 -9.53
CA ILE A 119 -1.83 10.97 -8.81
C ILE A 119 -1.76 10.25 -7.47
N LEU A 120 -1.89 11.02 -6.40
CA LEU A 120 -2.07 10.51 -5.04
C LEU A 120 -3.28 9.58 -4.98
N THR A 121 -3.07 8.38 -4.50
CA THR A 121 -4.16 7.46 -4.16
C THR A 121 -4.36 7.48 -2.64
N ALA A 122 -5.57 7.14 -2.19
CA ALA A 122 -5.85 7.02 -0.76
C ALA A 122 -4.90 6.03 -0.04
N GLU A 123 -4.30 5.10 -0.78
CA GLU A 123 -3.35 4.11 -0.27
C GLU A 123 -1.94 4.68 -0.02
N ASP A 124 -1.63 5.84 -0.61
CA ASP A 124 -0.36 6.53 -0.40
C ASP A 124 -0.39 7.43 0.85
N ILE A 125 -1.55 7.51 1.51
CA ILE A 125 -1.78 8.34 2.69
C ILE A 125 -1.38 7.56 3.95
N ASP A 126 -0.43 8.10 4.69
CA ASP A 126 -0.06 7.62 6.03
C ASP A 126 -1.12 8.08 7.05
N LEU A 127 -2.16 7.27 7.24
CA LEU A 127 -3.25 7.58 8.18
C LEU A 127 -2.77 7.88 9.60
N PRO A 128 -1.83 7.14 10.23
CA PRO A 128 -1.25 7.47 11.52
C PRO A 128 -0.68 8.88 11.59
N LEU A 129 -0.02 9.33 10.53
CA LEU A 129 0.53 10.67 10.47
C LEU A 129 -0.56 11.74 10.34
N LEU A 130 -1.61 11.49 9.53
CA LEU A 130 -2.77 12.38 9.45
C LEU A 130 -3.53 12.44 10.78
N GLU A 131 -3.67 11.32 11.48
CA GLU A 131 -4.24 11.31 12.83
C GLU A 131 -3.38 12.15 13.80
N THR A 132 -2.07 12.09 13.69
CA THR A 132 -1.15 12.93 14.46
C THR A 132 -1.30 14.41 14.10
N ALA A 133 -1.49 14.71 12.80
CA ALA A 133 -1.77 16.06 12.35
C ALA A 133 -3.11 16.59 12.86
N ALA A 134 -4.12 15.73 12.94
CA ALA A 134 -5.45 16.09 13.40
C ALA A 134 -5.59 16.18 14.93
N ARG A 135 -4.68 15.56 15.70
CA ARG A 135 -4.73 15.53 17.17
C ARG A 135 -4.13 16.80 17.77
N GLY A 136 -4.81 17.32 18.79
CA GLY A 136 -4.31 18.32 19.73
C GLY A 136 -4.64 19.75 19.37
N ASP A 137 -4.57 20.60 20.40
CA ASP A 137 -4.95 22.02 20.37
C ASP A 137 -3.82 22.94 19.87
N ILE A 138 -2.69 22.37 19.45
CA ILE A 138 -1.53 23.13 18.97
C ILE A 138 -1.66 23.38 17.48
N PRO A 139 -1.64 24.64 17.04
CA PRO A 139 -1.66 24.97 15.61
C PRO A 139 -0.52 24.30 14.85
N LYS A 140 -0.82 23.81 13.65
CA LYS A 140 0.11 23.05 12.83
C LYS A 140 0.02 23.46 11.37
N THR A 141 1.10 23.19 10.63
CA THR A 141 1.10 23.27 9.17
C THR A 141 1.39 21.89 8.58
N LEU A 142 0.52 21.44 7.68
CA LEU A 142 0.70 20.25 6.86
C LEU A 142 1.37 20.65 5.55
N MET A 143 2.43 19.94 5.19
CA MET A 143 3.13 20.06 3.92
C MET A 143 2.90 18.78 3.10
N LEU A 144 2.48 18.90 1.86
CA LEU A 144 2.21 17.78 0.95
C LEU A 144 3.02 17.94 -0.33
N VAL A 145 3.83 16.94 -0.67
CA VAL A 145 4.47 16.84 -1.98
C VAL A 145 3.44 16.33 -2.97
N TYR A 146 2.93 17.19 -3.85
CA TYR A 146 1.90 16.79 -4.81
C TYR A 146 2.43 16.49 -6.21
N GLU A 147 3.65 16.97 -6.53
CA GLU A 147 4.29 16.69 -7.81
C GLU A 147 5.81 16.58 -7.63
N THR A 148 6.41 15.60 -8.30
CA THR A 148 7.86 15.41 -8.32
C THR A 148 8.33 15.18 -9.75
N SER A 149 9.52 15.71 -10.10
CA SER A 149 10.18 15.50 -11.38
C SER A 149 11.60 15.05 -11.16
N GLY A 150 12.05 14.08 -11.95
CA GLY A 150 13.39 13.48 -11.82
C GLY A 150 13.51 12.47 -10.68
N SER A 151 14.73 12.09 -10.32
CA SER A 151 15.02 11.12 -9.24
C SER A 151 14.99 11.80 -7.87
N THR A 152 13.83 11.96 -7.28
CA THR A 152 13.70 12.57 -5.96
C THR A 152 13.69 11.53 -4.84
N PRO A 153 14.24 11.85 -3.63
CA PRO A 153 14.24 10.95 -2.48
C PRO A 153 12.83 10.56 -2.01
N VAL A 154 11.84 11.43 -2.25
CA VAL A 154 10.44 11.19 -1.94
C VAL A 154 9.59 11.27 -3.20
N LYS A 155 8.45 10.61 -3.17
CA LYS A 155 7.45 10.62 -4.23
C LYS A 155 6.31 11.59 -3.89
N SER A 156 5.50 11.94 -4.89
CA SER A 156 4.21 12.60 -4.66
C SER A 156 3.40 11.76 -3.67
N GLY A 157 2.72 12.42 -2.74
CA GLY A 157 2.04 11.79 -1.63
C GLY A 157 2.81 11.80 -0.32
N SER A 158 4.10 12.09 -0.35
CA SER A 158 4.87 12.29 0.88
C SER A 158 4.44 13.57 1.56
N TYR A 159 4.32 13.54 2.86
CA TYR A 159 3.94 14.72 3.64
C TYR A 159 4.63 14.79 4.99
N MET A 160 4.59 15.97 5.55
CA MET A 160 5.21 16.31 6.82
C MET A 160 4.34 17.30 7.57
N VAL A 161 4.30 17.17 8.86
CA VAL A 161 3.61 18.12 9.75
C VAL A 161 4.64 18.81 10.63
N VAL A 162 4.46 20.10 10.83
CA VAL A 162 5.23 20.89 11.81
C VAL A 162 4.25 21.63 12.71
N ASP A 163 4.51 21.63 14.02
CA ASP A 163 3.72 22.37 15.00
C ASP A 163 4.46 23.62 15.52
N ALA A 164 3.75 24.42 16.31
CA ALA A 164 4.30 25.65 16.89
C ALA A 164 5.48 25.42 17.85
N ASN A 165 5.66 24.20 18.36
CA ASN A 165 6.77 23.80 19.21
C ASN A 165 7.96 23.23 18.42
N THR A 166 7.93 23.34 17.08
CA THR A 166 8.93 22.74 16.16
C THR A 166 8.98 21.22 16.17
N ALA A 167 8.00 20.55 16.78
CA ALA A 167 7.87 19.12 16.64
C ALA A 167 7.43 18.78 15.21
N THR A 168 8.04 17.75 14.64
CA THR A 168 7.83 17.33 13.26
C THR A 168 7.44 15.85 13.20
N ALA A 169 6.58 15.52 12.23
CA ALA A 169 6.23 14.15 11.89
C ALA A 169 6.18 14.00 10.37
N GLY A 170 6.67 12.87 9.86
CA GLY A 170 6.80 12.62 8.43
C GLY A 170 8.04 13.26 7.81
N THR A 171 8.12 13.24 6.48
CA THR A 171 9.21 13.84 5.70
C THR A 171 8.77 14.22 4.30
N ILE A 172 9.34 15.29 3.79
CA ILE A 172 9.20 15.71 2.40
C ILE A 172 10.51 15.54 1.61
N GLY A 173 11.48 14.75 2.15
CA GLY A 173 12.68 14.31 1.45
C GLY A 173 14.02 14.67 2.05
N GLY A 174 14.03 15.20 3.26
CA GLY A 174 15.25 15.45 4.03
C GLY A 174 16.19 16.54 3.46
N GLY A 175 17.26 16.77 4.19
CA GLY A 175 18.35 17.66 3.79
C GLY A 175 18.04 19.16 3.89
N CYS A 176 18.93 19.95 3.28
CA CYS A 176 18.87 21.43 3.36
C CYS A 176 17.57 22.01 2.77
N SER A 177 17.02 21.35 1.74
CA SER A 177 15.77 21.76 1.11
C SER A 177 14.56 21.60 2.04
N GLU A 178 14.53 20.54 2.85
CA GLU A 178 13.48 20.31 3.85
C GLU A 178 13.51 21.42 4.92
N SER A 179 14.70 21.75 5.43
CA SER A 179 14.86 22.83 6.41
C SER A 179 14.39 24.19 5.91
N ALA A 180 14.61 24.50 4.62
CA ALA A 180 14.13 25.75 4.02
C ALA A 180 12.61 25.80 3.92
N VAL A 181 11.99 24.68 3.58
CA VAL A 181 10.54 24.55 3.46
C VAL A 181 9.87 24.54 4.84
N MET A 182 10.47 23.89 5.82
CA MET A 182 10.01 23.91 7.22
C MET A 182 9.92 25.32 7.77
N ARG A 183 10.91 26.17 7.52
CA ARG A 183 10.84 27.58 7.93
C ARG A 183 9.65 28.31 7.35
N GLN A 184 9.32 28.07 6.07
CA GLN A 184 8.14 28.67 5.45
C GLN A 184 6.84 28.13 6.07
N ALA A 185 6.79 26.81 6.33
CA ALA A 185 5.65 26.18 6.99
C ALA A 185 5.41 26.75 8.39
N TYR A 186 6.47 27.00 9.14
CA TYR A 186 6.41 27.59 10.46
C TYR A 186 5.75 28.98 10.47
N TYR A 187 6.07 29.84 9.48
CA TYR A 187 5.44 31.16 9.37
C TYR A 187 3.95 31.11 9.00
N LEU A 188 3.47 30.00 8.48
CA LEU A 188 2.06 29.82 8.15
C LEU A 188 1.23 29.29 9.32
N ILE A 189 1.87 28.78 10.40
CA ILE A 189 1.15 28.21 11.54
C ILE A 189 0.18 29.21 12.12
N GLY A 190 -1.10 28.83 12.28
CA GLY A 190 -2.15 29.66 12.85
C GLY A 190 -2.71 30.75 11.93
N THR A 191 -2.17 30.93 10.73
CA THR A 191 -2.69 31.96 9.79
C THR A 191 -3.98 31.54 9.08
N GLY A 192 -4.22 30.24 8.93
CA GLY A 192 -5.29 29.69 8.10
C GLY A 192 -5.01 29.80 6.60
N GLU A 193 -3.84 30.24 6.20
CA GLU A 193 -3.43 30.38 4.80
C GLU A 193 -2.91 29.06 4.21
N HIS A 194 -2.88 29.01 2.90
CA HIS A 194 -2.24 27.95 2.13
C HIS A 194 -1.27 28.51 1.10
N LYS A 195 -0.24 27.75 0.76
CA LYS A 195 0.79 28.17 -0.19
C LYS A 195 1.30 26.98 -0.99
N CYS A 196 1.63 27.22 -2.27
CA CYS A 196 2.37 26.25 -3.09
C CYS A 196 3.78 26.75 -3.32
N VAL A 197 4.76 25.87 -3.16
CA VAL A 197 6.19 26.18 -3.37
C VAL A 197 6.80 25.15 -4.28
N THR A 198 7.60 25.60 -5.25
CA THR A 198 8.46 24.74 -6.04
C THR A 198 9.84 24.74 -5.41
N ILE A 199 10.36 23.55 -5.12
CA ILE A 199 11.71 23.36 -4.60
C ILE A 199 12.56 22.83 -5.74
N ASP A 200 13.52 23.64 -6.16
CA ASP A 200 14.59 23.22 -7.07
C ASP A 200 15.75 22.64 -6.25
N MET A 201 16.12 21.41 -6.56
CA MET A 201 17.30 20.77 -5.98
C MET A 201 18.42 20.87 -7.00
N SER A 202 19.04 22.05 -7.05
CA SER A 202 20.04 22.45 -8.03
C SER A 202 21.12 21.39 -8.26
N ASN A 203 21.29 20.98 -9.42
CA ASN A 203 22.30 20.46 -10.34
C ASN A 203 21.75 19.38 -11.29
N ASP A 204 20.56 18.75 -11.01
CA ASP A 204 20.09 17.60 -11.78
C ASP A 204 18.62 17.68 -12.25
N MET A 205 18.08 18.83 -12.60
CA MET A 205 16.67 18.99 -13.05
C MET A 205 15.63 18.36 -12.09
N LEU A 206 15.95 18.27 -10.80
CA LEU A 206 15.05 17.70 -9.80
C LEU A 206 14.13 18.79 -9.24
N ARG A 207 12.82 18.60 -9.35
CA ARG A 207 11.84 19.55 -8.83
C ARG A 207 10.81 18.85 -7.97
N ARG A 208 10.36 19.56 -6.91
CA ARG A 208 9.23 19.16 -6.09
C ARG A 208 8.28 20.33 -5.96
N LYS A 209 7.00 20.06 -6.08
CA LYS A 209 5.97 21.02 -5.73
C LYS A 209 5.33 20.59 -4.42
N VAL A 210 5.36 21.48 -3.45
CA VAL A 210 4.86 21.26 -2.10
C VAL A 210 3.72 22.23 -1.84
N TRP A 211 2.61 21.69 -1.37
CA TRP A 211 1.46 22.45 -0.91
C TRP A 211 1.45 22.50 0.62
N PHE A 212 1.14 23.64 1.17
CA PHE A 212 1.05 23.91 2.59
C PHE A 212 -0.38 24.24 2.97
N ALA A 213 -0.87 23.71 4.06
CA ALA A 213 -2.11 24.13 4.71
C ALA A 213 -1.86 24.36 6.20
N ALA A 214 -2.20 25.55 6.66
CA ALA A 214 -2.16 25.87 8.06
C ALA A 214 -3.52 25.58 8.71
N GLY A 215 -3.54 24.75 9.75
CA GLY A 215 -4.68 24.57 10.63
C GLY A 215 -4.72 25.69 11.68
N ARG A 216 -5.92 26.06 12.09
CA ARG A 216 -6.16 26.98 13.21
C ARG A 216 -6.04 26.26 14.52
#